data_8ec4b7101d5ff33870be647fc2f1e26e
#
_entry.id   8ec4b7101d5ff33870be647fc2f1e26e
#
_cell.length_a   1.000
_cell.length_b   1.000
_cell.length_c   1.000
_cell.angle_alpha   90.00
_cell.angle_beta   90.00
_cell.angle_gamma   90.00
#
_symmetry.space_group_name_H-M   'P 1'
#
loop_
_entity.id
_entity.type
_entity.pdbx_description
1 polymer ?
#
loop_
_entity_poly.entity_id
_entity_poly.type
_entity_poly.pdbx_seq_one_letter_code
_entity_poly.pdbx_strand_id
1 'polypeptide(L)'
;METAIWQTFQNNNVIMLGIINTSNQNQINSFVQENSITFPILFDPGSSGGVQGGDTYDDYYMPNDGSPYPRDFIIDQNGILQYANNEIDTEWMLYVLNELLYDDEQNITGDINQDSTINILDIVILLNFILDIETPSNTEFIASDINNDLTLNILDIVQLVNIILNSP
;
A
#
# COMPACT_ATOMS: atom_id res chain seq x y z
N MET A 1 3.57 -7.67 -15.83
CA MET A 1 2.93 -6.52 -15.13
C MET A 1 1.45 -6.42 -15.48
N GLU A 2 1.07 -6.13 -16.71
CA GLU A 2 -0.35 -5.97 -17.10
C GLU A 2 -1.23 -7.11 -16.61
N THR A 3 -0.96 -8.34 -17.04
CA THR A 3 -1.80 -9.50 -16.70
C THR A 3 -1.61 -9.97 -15.25
N ALA A 4 -0.37 -10.06 -14.80
CA ALA A 4 -0.07 -10.66 -13.50
C ALA A 4 -0.39 -9.74 -12.31
N ILE A 5 -0.28 -8.44 -12.47
CA ILE A 5 -0.52 -7.48 -11.39
C ILE A 5 -1.79 -6.68 -11.65
N TRP A 6 -1.82 -5.84 -12.70
CA TRP A 6 -2.93 -4.92 -12.90
C TRP A 6 -4.28 -5.64 -13.06
N GLN A 7 -4.40 -6.59 -13.98
CA GLN A 7 -5.67 -7.29 -14.18
C GLN A 7 -6.09 -8.14 -12.97
N THR A 8 -5.14 -8.56 -12.15
CA THR A 8 -5.42 -9.31 -10.92
C THR A 8 -5.94 -8.39 -9.82
N PHE A 9 -5.35 -7.22 -9.64
CA PHE A 9 -5.60 -6.36 -8.48
C PHE A 9 -6.38 -5.08 -8.77
N GLN A 10 -6.76 -4.77 -10.01
CA GLN A 10 -7.45 -3.52 -10.38
C GLN A 10 -8.76 -3.27 -9.63
N ASN A 11 -9.36 -4.29 -9.00
CA ASN A 11 -10.57 -4.19 -8.19
C ASN A 11 -10.31 -4.32 -6.67
N ASN A 12 -9.04 -4.33 -6.24
CA ASN A 12 -8.61 -4.60 -4.87
C ASN A 12 -7.77 -3.44 -4.34
N ASN A 13 -8.28 -2.28 -4.12
CA ASN A 13 -7.55 -1.15 -3.50
C ASN A 13 -6.08 -0.93 -3.96
N VAL A 14 -5.71 -1.44 -5.14
CA VAL A 14 -4.39 -1.28 -5.75
C VAL A 14 -4.48 -0.33 -6.93
N ILE A 15 -3.64 0.67 -6.95
CA ILE A 15 -3.46 1.57 -8.08
C ILE A 15 -2.11 1.27 -8.71
N MET A 16 -2.10 0.83 -9.97
CA MET A 16 -0.88 0.66 -10.75
C MET A 16 -0.66 1.87 -11.64
N LEU A 17 0.53 2.42 -11.59
CA LEU A 17 0.96 3.54 -12.44
C LEU A 17 2.24 3.18 -13.16
N GLY A 18 2.30 3.39 -14.46
CA GLY A 18 3.55 3.35 -15.20
C GLY A 18 4.08 4.77 -15.41
N ILE A 19 5.39 4.95 -15.31
CA ILE A 19 6.04 6.24 -15.58
C ILE A 19 7.05 6.02 -16.69
N ILE A 20 6.88 6.75 -17.78
CA ILE A 20 7.75 6.65 -18.95
C ILE A 20 8.55 7.93 -19.12
N ASN A 21 9.87 7.77 -19.12
CA ASN A 21 10.80 8.85 -19.38
C ASN A 21 11.05 8.96 -20.89
N THR A 22 10.23 9.73 -21.58
CA THR A 22 10.41 10.09 -22.98
C THR A 22 9.65 11.37 -23.30
N SER A 23 10.19 12.18 -24.18
CA SER A 23 9.52 13.38 -24.72
C SER A 23 8.63 13.10 -25.94
N ASN A 24 8.50 11.85 -26.36
CA ASN A 24 7.81 11.47 -27.58
C ASN A 24 6.49 10.75 -27.30
N GLN A 25 5.38 11.47 -27.35
CA GLN A 25 4.03 10.92 -27.12
C GLN A 25 3.69 9.75 -28.08
N ASN A 26 4.19 9.77 -29.31
CA ASN A 26 3.92 8.69 -30.26
C ASN A 26 4.60 7.39 -29.84
N GLN A 27 5.79 7.45 -29.24
CA GLN A 27 6.47 6.28 -28.71
C GLN A 27 5.68 5.69 -27.54
N ILE A 28 5.13 6.53 -26.65
CA ILE A 28 4.27 6.07 -25.56
C ILE A 28 3.06 5.35 -26.11
N ASN A 29 2.34 5.98 -27.05
CA ASN A 29 1.13 5.41 -27.64
C ASN A 29 1.42 4.06 -28.33
N SER A 30 2.51 3.96 -29.09
CA SER A 30 2.94 2.70 -29.71
C SER A 30 3.26 1.63 -28.67
N PHE A 31 4.02 1.98 -27.63
CA PHE A 31 4.38 1.06 -26.56
C PHE A 31 3.14 0.53 -25.80
N VAL A 32 2.20 1.42 -25.45
CA VAL A 32 0.94 1.05 -24.78
C VAL A 32 0.12 0.11 -25.66
N GLN A 33 0.00 0.40 -26.96
CA GLN A 33 -0.75 -0.41 -27.89
C GLN A 33 -0.11 -1.77 -28.15
N GLU A 34 1.20 -1.80 -28.42
CA GLU A 34 1.95 -3.03 -28.72
C GLU A 34 1.96 -4.01 -27.53
N ASN A 35 1.96 -3.47 -26.31
CA ASN A 35 1.98 -4.26 -25.08
C ASN A 35 0.60 -4.43 -24.43
N SER A 36 -0.47 -3.92 -25.09
CA SER A 36 -1.86 -4.00 -24.59
C SER A 36 -2.01 -3.49 -23.15
N ILE A 37 -1.32 -2.40 -22.81
CA ILE A 37 -1.33 -1.84 -21.46
C ILE A 37 -2.64 -1.10 -21.22
N THR A 38 -3.31 -1.39 -20.09
CA THR A 38 -4.57 -0.77 -19.69
C THR A 38 -4.50 0.04 -18.40
N PHE A 39 -3.41 -0.07 -17.63
CA PHE A 39 -3.18 0.79 -16.47
C PHE A 39 -2.69 2.19 -16.90
N PRO A 40 -2.91 3.22 -16.07
CA PRO A 40 -2.48 4.58 -16.37
C PRO A 40 -0.97 4.68 -16.59
N ILE A 41 -0.58 5.37 -17.66
CA ILE A 41 0.81 5.72 -17.93
C ILE A 41 0.99 7.22 -17.76
N LEU A 42 1.89 7.59 -16.87
CA LEU A 42 2.32 8.95 -16.64
C LEU A 42 3.57 9.27 -17.48
N PHE A 43 3.69 10.53 -17.79
CA PHE A 43 4.78 11.04 -18.59
C PHE A 43 5.73 11.87 -17.75
N ASP A 44 6.99 11.42 -17.68
CA ASP A 44 8.09 12.18 -17.10
C ASP A 44 9.07 12.56 -18.22
N PRO A 45 9.02 13.81 -18.73
CA PRO A 45 9.76 14.21 -19.92
C PRO A 45 11.27 14.19 -19.76
N GLY A 46 11.76 13.97 -18.56
CA GLY A 46 13.19 14.02 -18.25
C GLY A 46 13.73 15.44 -18.15
N SER A 47 14.83 15.59 -17.46
CA SER A 47 15.61 16.81 -17.50
C SER A 47 16.28 16.98 -18.88
N SER A 48 16.54 18.19 -19.28
CA SER A 48 17.06 18.59 -20.60
C SER A 48 18.45 18.02 -20.99
N GLY A 49 18.96 17.01 -20.32
CA GLY A 49 20.35 16.55 -20.40
C GLY A 49 20.58 15.10 -20.73
N GLY A 50 19.59 14.25 -21.02
CA GLY A 50 19.92 12.86 -21.37
C GLY A 50 18.80 11.85 -21.31
N VAL A 51 19.14 10.62 -21.66
CA VAL A 51 18.28 9.44 -21.70
C VAL A 51 17.88 8.97 -20.29
N GLN A 52 18.51 9.49 -19.27
CA GLN A 52 18.33 9.17 -17.87
C GLN A 52 18.13 10.45 -17.09
N GLY A 53 17.09 10.50 -16.31
CA GLY A 53 16.75 11.66 -15.50
C GLY A 53 15.37 12.21 -15.84
N GLY A 54 14.77 12.75 -14.85
CA GLY A 54 13.46 13.34 -14.77
C GLY A 54 13.18 13.57 -13.31
N ASP A 55 12.23 14.40 -13.00
CA ASP A 55 11.94 14.71 -11.60
C ASP A 55 11.56 13.44 -10.83
N THR A 56 10.74 12.58 -11.43
CA THR A 56 10.37 11.30 -10.81
C THR A 56 11.55 10.32 -10.73
N TYR A 57 12.41 10.28 -11.73
CA TYR A 57 13.60 9.43 -11.70
C TYR A 57 14.52 9.82 -10.54
N ASP A 58 14.72 11.11 -10.32
CA ASP A 58 15.61 11.61 -9.27
C ASP A 58 15.01 11.34 -7.87
N ASP A 59 13.70 11.46 -7.71
CA ASP A 59 12.99 11.17 -6.45
C ASP A 59 13.05 9.68 -6.09
N TYR A 60 12.99 8.79 -7.07
CA TYR A 60 13.04 7.34 -6.90
C TYR A 60 14.41 6.74 -7.27
N TYR A 61 15.46 7.48 -7.03
CA TYR A 61 16.82 7.02 -7.29
C TYR A 61 17.24 5.89 -6.36
N MET A 62 17.75 4.80 -6.96
CA MET A 62 18.32 3.67 -6.23
C MET A 62 19.85 3.71 -6.35
N PRO A 63 20.59 4.03 -5.29
CA PRO A 63 22.05 4.12 -5.37
C PRO A 63 22.67 2.74 -5.60
N ASN A 64 23.73 2.69 -6.43
CA ASN A 64 24.51 1.49 -6.77
C ASN A 64 23.74 0.40 -7.54
N ASP A 65 22.64 0.73 -8.15
CA ASP A 65 21.93 -0.21 -9.01
C ASP A 65 22.58 -0.25 -10.37
N GLY A 66 23.35 -0.54 -10.96
CA GLY A 66 23.99 -0.55 -12.27
C GLY A 66 23.03 -0.42 -13.47
N SER A 67 21.72 -0.47 -13.23
CA SER A 67 20.69 -0.33 -14.25
C SER A 67 19.73 0.81 -13.91
N PRO A 68 19.52 1.77 -14.81
CA PRO A 68 18.58 2.85 -14.60
C PRO A 68 17.10 2.40 -14.75
N TYR A 69 16.84 1.30 -15.43
CA TYR A 69 15.51 0.75 -15.74
C TYR A 69 15.56 -0.78 -15.87
N PRO A 70 14.43 -1.48 -15.57
CA PRO A 70 13.22 -0.95 -14.94
C PRO A 70 13.45 -0.61 -13.48
N ARG A 71 12.52 0.12 -12.87
CA ARG A 71 12.43 0.35 -11.43
C ARG A 71 10.99 0.15 -11.00
N ASP A 72 10.79 -0.78 -10.10
CA ASP A 72 9.48 -1.15 -9.59
C ASP A 72 9.41 -0.84 -8.11
N PHE A 73 8.33 -0.17 -7.70
CA PHE A 73 8.08 0.24 -6.33
C PHE A 73 6.67 -0.17 -5.91
N ILE A 74 6.52 -0.57 -4.65
CA ILE A 74 5.22 -0.71 -4.00
C ILE A 74 5.22 0.23 -2.80
N ILE A 75 4.23 1.10 -2.74
CA ILE A 75 4.02 2.06 -1.66
C ILE A 75 2.67 1.72 -1.05
N ASP A 76 2.63 1.59 0.27
CA ASP A 76 1.38 1.30 0.98
C ASP A 76 0.49 2.54 1.10
N GLN A 77 -0.71 2.36 1.66
CA GLN A 77 -1.68 3.43 1.86
C GLN A 77 -1.22 4.55 2.82
N ASN A 78 -0.17 4.30 3.62
CA ASN A 78 0.42 5.27 4.52
C ASN A 78 1.57 6.06 3.84
N GLY A 79 1.86 5.77 2.56
CA GLY A 79 2.96 6.36 1.83
C GLY A 79 4.32 5.74 2.13
N ILE A 80 4.36 4.56 2.77
CA ILE A 80 5.60 3.87 3.13
C ILE A 80 6.01 2.93 2.00
N LEU A 81 7.29 3.00 1.63
CA LEU A 81 7.87 2.14 0.61
C LEU A 81 8.02 0.71 1.15
N GLN A 82 7.28 -0.23 0.56
CA GLN A 82 7.28 -1.65 0.95
C GLN A 82 8.12 -2.54 0.02
N TYR A 83 8.34 -2.08 -1.20
CA TYR A 83 9.17 -2.80 -2.17
C TYR A 83 9.86 -1.83 -3.12
N ALA A 84 11.12 -2.12 -3.43
CA ALA A 84 11.89 -1.42 -4.45
C ALA A 84 12.85 -2.39 -5.15
N ASN A 85 12.83 -2.42 -6.47
CA ASN A 85 13.72 -3.26 -7.25
C ASN A 85 14.09 -2.59 -8.58
N ASN A 86 15.28 -2.89 -9.09
CA ASN A 86 15.76 -2.48 -10.41
C ASN A 86 15.67 -3.61 -11.45
N GLU A 87 15.08 -4.73 -11.09
CA GLU A 87 14.74 -5.85 -11.97
C GLU A 87 13.27 -6.22 -11.79
N ILE A 88 12.65 -6.77 -12.84
CA ILE A 88 11.25 -7.22 -12.77
C ILE A 88 11.20 -8.53 -11.99
N ASP A 89 10.75 -8.47 -10.75
CA ASP A 89 10.47 -9.63 -9.92
C ASP A 89 8.98 -9.70 -9.59
N THR A 90 8.22 -10.24 -10.55
CA THR A 90 6.76 -10.31 -10.43
C THR A 90 6.31 -11.21 -9.29
N GLU A 91 7.05 -12.28 -8.98
CA GLU A 91 6.68 -13.20 -7.89
C GLU A 91 6.77 -12.51 -6.52
N TRP A 92 7.84 -11.78 -6.29
CA TRP A 92 8.01 -11.04 -5.04
C TRP A 92 7.03 -9.86 -4.92
N MET A 93 6.78 -9.16 -6.03
CA MET A 93 5.75 -8.10 -6.06
C MET A 93 4.36 -8.64 -5.72
N LEU A 94 3.99 -9.80 -6.26
CA LEU A 94 2.72 -10.47 -5.94
C LEU A 94 2.66 -10.86 -4.45
N TYR A 95 3.75 -11.37 -3.91
CA TYR A 95 3.83 -11.69 -2.48
C TYR A 95 3.59 -10.45 -1.61
N VAL A 96 4.33 -9.35 -1.87
CA VAL A 96 4.19 -8.09 -1.09
C VAL A 96 2.77 -7.52 -1.22
N LEU A 97 2.19 -7.50 -2.44
CA LEU A 97 0.82 -7.03 -2.64
C LEU A 97 -0.21 -7.86 -1.88
N ASN A 98 -0.07 -9.19 -1.89
CA ASN A 98 -0.98 -10.06 -1.16
C ASN A 98 -0.86 -9.86 0.36
N GLU A 99 0.35 -9.71 0.90
CA GLU A 99 0.54 -9.42 2.33
C GLU A 99 -0.13 -8.09 2.72
N LEU A 100 0.07 -7.04 1.92
CA LEU A 100 -0.52 -5.73 2.19
C LEU A 100 -2.05 -5.75 2.09
N LEU A 101 -2.61 -6.47 1.13
CA LEU A 101 -4.06 -6.61 0.96
C LEU A 101 -4.66 -7.55 2.00
N TYR A 102 -3.93 -8.60 2.39
CA TYR A 102 -4.38 -9.52 3.43
C TYR A 102 -4.50 -8.79 4.79
N ASP A 103 -3.52 -7.97 5.13
CA ASP A 103 -3.57 -7.14 6.34
C ASP A 103 -4.75 -6.15 6.31
N ASP A 104 -5.03 -5.53 5.16
CA ASP A 104 -6.14 -4.57 5.00
C ASP A 104 -7.51 -5.25 5.09
N GLU A 105 -7.69 -6.44 4.48
CA GLU A 105 -8.95 -7.20 4.53
C GLU A 105 -9.23 -7.82 5.90
N GLN A 106 -8.19 -8.17 6.67
CA GLN A 106 -8.33 -8.78 7.99
C GLN A 106 -8.38 -7.73 9.12
N ASN A 107 -7.97 -6.52 8.85
CA ASN A 107 -7.86 -5.49 9.89
C ASN A 107 -9.16 -4.67 10.00
N ILE A 108 -10.22 -5.31 10.43
CA ILE A 108 -11.51 -4.63 10.72
C ILE A 108 -11.29 -3.75 11.95
N THR A 109 -11.33 -2.43 11.77
CA THR A 109 -11.22 -1.49 12.89
C THR A 109 -12.21 -1.85 13.98
N GLY A 110 -11.72 -2.16 15.17
CA GLY A 110 -12.51 -2.60 16.32
C GLY A 110 -12.55 -4.12 16.53
N ASP A 111 -12.15 -4.95 15.55
CA ASP A 111 -11.98 -6.40 15.71
C ASP A 111 -10.53 -6.70 16.09
N ILE A 112 -10.22 -6.50 17.35
CA ILE A 112 -8.84 -6.52 17.85
C ILE A 112 -8.31 -7.95 17.95
N ASN A 113 -9.20 -8.92 18.27
CA ASN A 113 -8.87 -10.32 18.36
C ASN A 113 -8.93 -11.08 17.02
N GLN A 114 -9.35 -10.40 15.94
CA GLN A 114 -9.44 -10.94 14.58
C GLN A 114 -10.38 -12.16 14.46
N ASP A 115 -11.45 -12.19 15.26
CA ASP A 115 -12.47 -13.25 15.19
C ASP A 115 -13.63 -12.93 14.21
N SER A 116 -13.50 -11.82 13.48
CA SER A 116 -14.50 -11.27 12.55
C SER A 116 -15.76 -10.77 13.23
N THR A 117 -15.71 -10.49 14.55
CA THR A 117 -16.87 -10.04 15.32
C THR A 117 -16.47 -8.92 16.29
N ILE A 118 -16.87 -7.70 16.04
CA ILE A 118 -16.64 -6.60 16.98
C ILE A 118 -17.57 -6.73 18.19
N ASN A 119 -17.01 -7.02 19.36
CA ASN A 119 -17.78 -7.30 20.57
C ASN A 119 -17.03 -6.88 21.86
N ILE A 120 -17.60 -7.28 23.02
CA ILE A 120 -17.03 -6.91 24.34
C ILE A 120 -15.62 -7.48 24.57
N LEU A 121 -15.21 -8.55 23.88
CA LEU A 121 -13.87 -9.14 24.03
C LEU A 121 -12.81 -8.19 23.51
N ASP A 122 -13.10 -7.46 22.43
CA ASP A 122 -12.19 -6.47 21.86
C ASP A 122 -11.97 -5.30 22.82
N ILE A 123 -13.03 -4.86 23.53
CA ILE A 123 -12.89 -3.83 24.56
C ILE A 123 -11.94 -4.29 25.69
N VAL A 124 -12.02 -5.57 26.09
CA VAL A 124 -11.16 -6.11 27.13
C VAL A 124 -9.70 -6.13 26.69
N ILE A 125 -9.42 -6.49 25.42
CA ILE A 125 -8.08 -6.48 24.87
C ILE A 125 -7.54 -5.05 24.78
N LEU A 126 -8.32 -4.12 24.22
CA LEU A 126 -7.95 -2.71 24.15
C LEU A 126 -7.64 -2.12 25.54
N LEU A 127 -8.43 -2.49 26.54
CA LEU A 127 -8.18 -2.07 27.91
C LEU A 127 -6.83 -2.60 28.45
N ASN A 128 -6.46 -3.85 28.13
CA ASN A 128 -5.17 -4.42 28.51
C ASN A 128 -4.00 -3.65 27.87
N PHE A 129 -4.13 -3.22 26.61
CA PHE A 129 -3.13 -2.40 25.94
C PHE A 129 -3.01 -1.01 26.59
N ILE A 130 -4.12 -0.35 26.89
CA ILE A 130 -4.12 0.97 27.53
C ILE A 130 -3.54 0.92 28.95
N LEU A 131 -3.70 -0.18 29.65
CA LEU A 131 -3.16 -0.39 31.00
C LEU A 131 -1.72 -0.94 31.02
N ASP A 132 -1.07 -1.05 29.86
CA ASP A 132 0.27 -1.64 29.69
C ASP A 132 0.39 -3.07 30.26
N ILE A 133 -0.72 -3.83 30.31
CA ILE A 133 -0.72 -5.24 30.72
C ILE A 133 -0.18 -6.12 29.59
N GLU A 134 -0.51 -5.77 28.35
CA GLU A 134 -0.06 -6.42 27.12
C GLU A 134 0.44 -5.37 26.14
N THR A 135 1.35 -5.76 25.24
CA THR A 135 1.85 -4.89 24.17
C THR A 135 1.21 -5.35 22.87
N PRO A 136 0.48 -4.48 22.16
CA PRO A 136 -0.14 -4.84 20.89
C PRO A 136 0.91 -5.13 19.82
N SER A 137 0.63 -6.09 18.95
CA SER A 137 1.27 -6.21 17.65
C SER A 137 0.89 -5.03 16.76
N ASN A 138 1.51 -4.89 15.60
CA ASN A 138 1.19 -3.80 14.66
C ASN A 138 -0.28 -3.87 14.19
N THR A 139 -0.77 -5.06 13.86
CA THR A 139 -2.16 -5.30 13.45
C THR A 139 -3.17 -4.99 14.56
N GLU A 140 -2.89 -5.43 15.78
CA GLU A 140 -3.74 -5.14 16.93
C GLU A 140 -3.76 -3.65 17.25
N PHE A 141 -2.61 -2.95 17.14
CA PHE A 141 -2.55 -1.51 17.34
C PHE A 141 -3.45 -0.78 16.33
N ILE A 142 -3.36 -1.11 15.03
CA ILE A 142 -4.18 -0.50 13.97
C ILE A 142 -5.68 -0.78 14.19
N ALA A 143 -6.05 -2.02 14.57
CA ALA A 143 -7.43 -2.36 14.87
C ALA A 143 -7.96 -1.65 16.13
N SER A 144 -7.07 -1.28 17.06
CA SER A 144 -7.38 -0.64 18.34
C SER A 144 -7.46 0.88 18.29
N ASP A 145 -6.73 1.52 17.38
CA ASP A 145 -6.72 2.99 17.18
C ASP A 145 -7.93 3.41 16.33
N ILE A 146 -9.10 3.45 17.00
CA ILE A 146 -10.38 3.67 16.35
C ILE A 146 -10.50 5.09 15.77
N ASN A 147 -9.85 6.06 16.40
CA ASN A 147 -9.90 7.47 16.00
C ASN A 147 -8.75 7.89 15.08
N ASN A 148 -7.78 6.99 14.83
CA ASN A 148 -6.59 7.21 14.02
C ASN A 148 -5.72 8.39 14.52
N ASP A 149 -5.61 8.55 15.85
CA ASP A 149 -4.75 9.59 16.45
C ASP A 149 -3.35 9.07 16.85
N LEU A 150 -3.06 7.82 16.52
CA LEU A 150 -1.82 7.09 16.82
C LEU A 150 -1.56 6.91 18.33
N THR A 151 -2.61 6.94 19.16
CA THR A 151 -2.49 6.80 20.61
C THR A 151 -3.62 5.96 21.17
N LEU A 152 -3.34 4.77 21.70
CA LEU A 152 -4.36 3.95 22.36
C LEU A 152 -4.74 4.57 23.70
N ASN A 153 -6.00 4.97 23.84
CA ASN A 153 -6.50 5.63 25.04
C ASN A 153 -8.01 5.42 25.24
N ILE A 154 -8.56 6.06 26.27
CA ILE A 154 -9.99 5.91 26.62
C ILE A 154 -10.94 6.36 25.50
N LEU A 155 -10.50 7.23 24.58
CA LEU A 155 -11.35 7.70 23.48
C LEU A 155 -11.63 6.56 22.48
N ASP A 156 -10.68 5.66 22.28
CA ASP A 156 -10.85 4.48 21.43
C ASP A 156 -11.86 3.51 22.04
N ILE A 157 -11.78 3.30 23.36
CA ILE A 157 -12.79 2.49 24.06
C ILE A 157 -14.20 3.07 23.88
N VAL A 158 -14.36 4.38 24.03
CA VAL A 158 -15.65 5.04 23.86
C VAL A 158 -16.19 4.86 22.43
N GLN A 159 -15.32 4.97 21.43
CA GLN A 159 -15.72 4.77 20.04
C GLN A 159 -16.04 3.29 19.75
N LEU A 160 -15.24 2.36 20.25
CA LEU A 160 -15.50 0.93 20.12
C LEU A 160 -16.86 0.52 20.76
N VAL A 161 -17.15 1.03 21.95
CA VAL A 161 -18.47 0.84 22.58
C VAL A 161 -19.60 1.38 21.69
N ASN A 162 -19.42 2.55 21.08
CA ASN A 162 -20.42 3.11 20.16
C ASN A 162 -20.61 2.23 18.92
N ILE A 163 -19.55 1.66 18.37
CA ILE A 163 -19.64 0.70 17.24
C ILE A 163 -20.48 -0.50 17.66
N ILE A 164 -20.16 -1.12 18.79
CA ILE A 164 -20.88 -2.32 19.31
C ILE A 164 -22.36 -2.03 19.55
N LEU A 165 -22.69 -0.89 20.14
CA LEU A 165 -24.09 -0.53 20.45
C LEU A 165 -24.92 -0.17 19.23
N ASN A 166 -24.29 0.23 18.12
CA ASN A 166 -24.96 0.62 16.88
C ASN A 166 -24.85 -0.46 15.77
N SER A 167 -24.14 -1.55 16.03
CA SER A 167 -24.12 -2.72 15.13
C SER A 167 -25.49 -3.40 15.16
N PRO A 168 -26.07 -3.74 14.00
CA PRO A 168 -27.42 -4.28 13.87
C PRO A 168 -27.57 -5.67 14.45
#